data_35cc33117aeb0fb9cf6b974f47a73b8b
#
_entry.id   35cc33117aeb0fb9cf6b974f47a73b8b
#
_cell.length_a   1.000
_cell.length_b   1.000
_cell.length_c   1.000
_cell.angle_alpha   90.00
_cell.angle_beta   90.00
_cell.angle_gamma   90.00
#
_symmetry.space_group_name_H-M   'P 1'
#
loop_
_entity.id
_entity.type
_entity.pdbx_description
1 polymer ?
#
loop_
_entity_poly.entity_id
_entity_poly.type
_entity_poly.pdbx_seq_one_letter_code
_entity_poly.pdbx_strand_id
1 'polypeptide(L)'
;MNEKRYLAKIIAKDPNGIQVISACCSEAKVKVEEIKFLKKNKIFLLLIERLNKEKDSKEKIKSICKFDFVDDVKSKNIDQNNKDNILELMAINLFKVEEKFEISLLFKNKAFITLFTEVLEVTLQDQESI
;
A
#
# COMPACT_ATOMS: atom_id res chain seq x y z
N MET A 1 24.03 12.43 20.32
CA MET A 1 23.33 11.22 20.76
C MET A 1 22.40 10.70 19.67
N ASN A 2 22.60 9.47 19.26
CA ASN A 2 21.81 8.89 18.18
C ASN A 2 20.51 8.31 18.71
N GLU A 3 19.41 8.96 18.38
CA GLU A 3 18.11 8.36 18.63
C GLU A 3 17.90 7.25 17.61
N LYS A 4 17.70 6.05 18.12
CA LYS A 4 17.32 4.93 17.27
C LYS A 4 15.89 5.17 16.78
N ARG A 5 15.76 5.36 15.47
CA ARG A 5 14.46 5.46 14.86
C ARG A 5 13.87 4.08 14.72
N TYR A 6 12.69 3.90 15.27
CA TYR A 6 11.97 2.64 15.11
C TYR A 6 11.33 2.60 13.72
N LEU A 7 11.75 1.64 12.91
CA LEU A 7 11.19 1.43 11.57
C LEU A 7 10.41 0.12 11.58
N ALA A 8 9.13 0.24 11.27
CA ALA A 8 8.26 -0.93 11.25
C ALA A 8 8.43 -1.71 9.94
N LYS A 9 8.36 -3.03 10.06
CA LYS A 9 8.23 -3.94 8.92
C LYS A 9 7.13 -4.93 9.26
N ILE A 10 6.08 -4.94 8.47
CA ILE A 10 4.93 -5.81 8.66
C ILE A 10 4.76 -6.66 7.41
N ILE A 11 4.68 -7.97 7.59
CA ILE A 11 4.44 -8.91 6.50
C ILE A 11 3.08 -9.57 6.75
N ALA A 12 2.19 -9.46 5.77
CA ALA A 12 0.86 -10.05 5.84
C ALA A 12 0.71 -11.16 4.83
N LYS A 13 0.30 -12.35 5.30
CA LYS A 13 0.02 -13.52 4.46
C LYS A 13 -1.37 -14.06 4.69
N ASP A 14 -2.19 -13.37 5.47
CA ASP A 14 -3.55 -13.76 5.81
C ASP A 14 -4.45 -12.53 5.93
N PRO A 15 -5.78 -12.72 6.03
CA PRO A 15 -6.71 -11.58 6.11
C PRO A 15 -6.47 -10.68 7.31
N ASN A 16 -6.08 -11.23 8.46
CA ASN A 16 -5.82 -10.42 9.65
C ASN A 16 -4.63 -9.48 9.43
N GLY A 17 -3.57 -9.98 8.82
CA GLY A 17 -2.40 -9.17 8.49
C GLY A 17 -2.74 -8.06 7.52
N ILE A 18 -3.59 -8.31 6.54
CA ILE A 18 -4.06 -7.28 5.60
C ILE A 18 -4.81 -6.17 6.34
N GLN A 19 -5.65 -6.51 7.33
CA GLN A 19 -6.36 -5.52 8.14
C GLN A 19 -5.38 -4.64 8.92
N VAL A 20 -4.32 -5.21 9.45
CA VAL A 20 -3.29 -4.45 10.17
C VAL A 20 -2.61 -3.45 9.23
N ILE A 21 -2.21 -3.90 8.04
CA ILE A 21 -1.59 -3.02 7.05
C ILE A 21 -2.56 -1.94 6.60
N SER A 22 -3.82 -2.30 6.37
CA SER A 22 -4.87 -1.34 6.00
C SER A 22 -5.00 -0.23 7.04
N ALA A 23 -5.02 -0.60 8.33
CA ALA A 23 -5.11 0.37 9.41
C ALA A 23 -3.89 1.29 9.46
N CYS A 24 -2.70 0.75 9.26
CA CYS A 24 -1.46 1.55 9.24
C CYS A 24 -1.42 2.53 8.07
N CYS A 25 -2.03 2.17 6.95
CA CYS A 25 -2.00 2.96 5.72
C CYS A 25 -3.19 3.91 5.56
N SER A 26 -4.17 3.86 6.46
CA SER A 26 -5.35 4.74 6.39
C SER A 26 -4.92 6.20 6.42
N GLU A 27 -5.43 6.99 5.48
CA GLU A 27 -5.11 8.41 5.29
C GLU A 27 -3.70 8.67 4.73
N ALA A 28 -2.99 7.63 4.31
CA ALA A 28 -1.67 7.80 3.70
C ALA A 28 -1.77 8.51 2.35
N LYS A 29 -0.75 9.31 2.03
CA LYS A 29 -0.67 10.04 0.76
C LYS A 29 0.20 9.28 -0.21
N VAL A 30 -0.23 9.22 -1.46
CA VAL A 30 0.49 8.53 -2.54
C VAL A 30 0.49 9.40 -3.78
N LYS A 31 1.66 9.70 -4.35
CA LYS A 31 1.73 10.34 -5.66
C LYS A 31 1.49 9.30 -6.75
N VAL A 32 0.77 9.70 -7.79
CA VAL A 32 0.50 8.79 -8.91
C VAL A 32 1.80 8.22 -9.50
N GLU A 33 2.84 9.04 -9.64
CA GLU A 33 4.13 8.58 -10.17
C GLU A 33 4.84 7.56 -9.27
N GLU A 34 4.43 7.46 -8.01
CA GLU A 34 5.00 6.51 -7.03
C GLU A 34 4.20 5.21 -6.94
N ILE A 35 3.29 4.99 -7.89
CA ILE A 35 2.52 3.76 -8.03
C ILE A 35 3.13 2.99 -9.19
N LYS A 36 3.63 1.77 -8.93
CA LYS A 36 4.35 1.01 -9.96
C LYS A 36 3.93 -0.45 -9.97
N PHE A 37 3.68 -0.95 -11.18
CA PHE A 37 3.44 -2.37 -11.40
C PHE A 37 4.59 -2.96 -12.20
N LEU A 38 5.41 -3.78 -11.53
CA LEU A 38 6.51 -4.50 -12.16
C LEU A 38 5.98 -5.83 -12.65
N LYS A 39 5.36 -5.81 -13.83
CA LYS A 39 4.60 -6.94 -14.35
C LYS A 39 5.43 -8.21 -14.50
N LYS A 40 6.66 -8.10 -14.95
CA LYS A 40 7.54 -9.27 -15.12
C LYS A 40 7.87 -9.96 -13.81
N ASN A 41 7.94 -9.19 -12.73
CA ASN A 41 8.25 -9.69 -11.40
C ASN A 41 6.99 -9.99 -10.59
N LYS A 42 5.81 -9.65 -11.12
CA LYS A 42 4.53 -9.77 -10.43
C LYS A 42 4.51 -9.01 -9.11
N ILE A 43 5.11 -7.83 -9.08
CA ILE A 43 5.21 -6.99 -7.90
C ILE A 43 4.49 -5.66 -8.16
N PHE A 44 3.62 -5.27 -7.23
CA PHE A 44 2.99 -3.95 -7.24
C PHE A 44 3.50 -3.16 -6.05
N LEU A 45 3.92 -1.93 -6.29
CA LEU A 45 4.54 -1.07 -5.28
C LEU A 45 3.80 0.26 -5.12
N LEU A 46 3.63 0.66 -3.86
CA LEU A 46 3.19 2.01 -3.50
C LEU A 46 4.24 2.62 -2.57
N LEU A 47 4.75 3.79 -2.93
CA LEU A 47 5.50 4.60 -1.98
C LEU A 47 4.52 5.56 -1.34
N ILE A 48 4.32 5.44 -0.04
CA ILE A 48 3.32 6.20 0.71
C ILE A 48 3.97 7.07 1.77
N GLU A 49 3.26 8.12 2.15
CA GLU A 49 3.59 8.91 3.33
C GLU A 49 2.44 8.74 4.31
N ARG A 50 2.73 8.15 5.46
CA ARG A 50 1.72 7.81 6.46
C ARG A 50 2.07 8.39 7.82
N LEU A 51 1.07 8.51 8.70
CA LEU A 51 1.31 8.87 10.09
C LEU A 51 1.83 7.66 10.84
N ASN A 52 2.78 7.90 11.74
CA ASN A 52 3.32 6.83 12.59
C ASN A 52 2.39 6.59 13.77
N LYS A 53 1.33 5.83 13.52
CA LYS A 53 0.29 5.56 14.52
C LYS A 53 0.79 4.68 15.64
N GLU A 54 1.81 3.88 15.38
CA GLU A 54 2.38 2.96 16.35
C GLU A 54 3.06 3.69 17.51
N LYS A 55 3.50 4.93 17.28
CA LYS A 55 4.12 5.75 18.31
C LYS A 55 3.20 6.82 18.88
N ASP A 56 1.92 6.80 18.51
CA ASP A 56 0.97 7.84 18.91
C ASP A 56 1.52 9.25 18.65
N SER A 57 2.19 9.39 17.51
CA SER A 57 2.84 10.63 17.11
C SER A 57 2.23 11.15 15.82
N LYS A 58 2.31 12.46 15.61
CA LYS A 58 1.89 13.08 14.36
C LYS A 58 3.02 13.08 13.33
N GLU A 59 4.08 12.36 13.60
CA GLU A 59 5.21 12.23 12.70
C GLU A 59 4.80 11.50 11.43
N LYS A 60 5.17 12.06 10.28
CA LYS A 60 4.96 11.42 8.99
C LYS A 60 6.17 10.56 8.66
N ILE A 61 5.91 9.38 8.14
CA ILE A 61 6.95 8.45 7.76
C ILE A 61 6.69 7.94 6.35
N LYS A 62 7.75 7.81 5.57
CA LYS A 62 7.66 7.22 4.24
C LYS A 62 7.77 5.71 4.36
N SER A 63 6.90 5.00 3.65
CA SER A 63 6.85 3.55 3.69
C SER A 63 6.63 3.01 2.28
N ILE A 64 7.17 1.84 2.03
CA ILE A 64 6.87 1.10 0.81
C ILE A 64 5.87 0.02 1.16
N CYS A 65 4.74 0.00 0.44
CA CYS A 65 3.79 -1.09 0.51
C CYS A 65 3.97 -1.94 -0.74
N LYS A 66 4.43 -3.18 -0.54
CA LYS A 66 4.79 -4.09 -1.61
C LYS A 66 3.81 -5.27 -1.63
N PHE A 67 3.24 -5.52 -2.80
CA PHE A 67 2.33 -6.64 -3.02
C PHE A 67 3.01 -7.61 -3.96
N ASP A 68 3.29 -8.83 -3.47
CA ASP A 68 3.91 -9.88 -4.27
C ASP A 68 2.87 -10.74 -4.98
N PHE A 69 3.28 -11.47 -5.98
CA PHE A 69 2.46 -12.41 -6.74
C PHE A 69 1.25 -11.77 -7.42
N VAL A 70 1.38 -10.52 -7.85
CA VAL A 70 0.30 -9.80 -8.53
C VAL A 70 0.29 -10.16 -10.02
N ASP A 71 -0.78 -10.79 -10.46
CA ASP A 71 -0.93 -11.22 -11.86
C ASP A 71 -1.46 -10.11 -12.74
N ASP A 72 -2.34 -9.27 -12.22
CA ASP A 72 -2.97 -8.20 -12.97
C ASP A 72 -3.37 -7.05 -12.06
N VAL A 73 -3.51 -5.85 -12.65
CA VAL A 73 -3.88 -4.63 -11.95
C VAL A 73 -4.91 -3.89 -12.78
N LYS A 74 -5.99 -3.44 -12.14
CA LYS A 74 -6.99 -2.57 -12.76
C LYS A 74 -7.15 -1.33 -11.91
N SER A 75 -7.29 -0.18 -12.55
CA SER A 75 -7.52 1.08 -11.86
C SER A 75 -8.78 1.77 -12.39
N LYS A 76 -9.41 2.56 -11.52
CA LYS A 76 -10.59 3.35 -11.88
C LYS A 76 -10.50 4.73 -11.25
N ASN A 77 -10.84 5.75 -12.04
CA ASN A 77 -10.85 7.15 -11.62
C ASN A 77 -9.48 7.69 -11.18
N ILE A 78 -8.42 7.14 -11.77
CA ILE A 78 -7.05 7.64 -11.56
C ILE A 78 -6.49 8.06 -12.92
N ASP A 79 -6.11 9.34 -13.02
CA ASP A 79 -5.46 9.86 -14.22
C ASP A 79 -3.97 9.58 -14.14
N GLN A 80 -3.54 8.55 -14.87
CA GLN A 80 -2.14 8.12 -14.88
C GLN A 80 -1.20 9.13 -15.52
N ASN A 81 -1.74 10.08 -16.30
CA ASN A 81 -0.93 11.12 -16.93
C ASN A 81 -0.65 12.29 -15.98
N ASN A 82 -1.44 12.45 -14.95
CA ASN A 82 -1.24 13.49 -13.93
C ASN A 82 -0.35 12.96 -12.81
N LYS A 83 0.95 12.85 -13.11
CA LYS A 83 1.93 12.18 -12.25
C LYS A 83 2.12 12.84 -10.90
N ASP A 84 1.92 14.14 -10.81
CA ASP A 84 2.09 14.89 -9.57
C ASP A 84 0.87 14.85 -8.67
N ASN A 85 -0.25 14.28 -9.17
CA ASN A 85 -1.46 14.18 -8.37
C ASN A 85 -1.23 13.30 -7.15
N ILE A 86 -1.75 13.76 -6.01
CA ILE A 86 -1.62 13.05 -4.74
C ILE A 86 -2.97 12.41 -4.39
N LEU A 87 -2.95 11.10 -4.23
CA LEU A 87 -4.11 10.33 -3.80
C LEU A 87 -4.05 10.10 -2.30
N GLU A 88 -5.20 9.97 -1.66
CA GLU A 88 -5.26 9.61 -0.25
C GLU A 88 -5.83 8.21 -0.11
N LEU A 89 -5.04 7.30 0.42
CA LEU A 89 -5.44 5.91 0.61
C LEU A 89 -6.33 5.81 1.85
N MET A 90 -7.52 5.25 1.68
CA MET A 90 -8.49 5.14 2.76
C MET A 90 -8.51 3.76 3.38
N ALA A 91 -8.41 2.71 2.57
CA ALA A 91 -8.48 1.34 3.05
C ALA A 91 -7.90 0.37 2.04
N ILE A 92 -7.48 -0.79 2.54
CA ILE A 92 -7.09 -1.95 1.73
C ILE A 92 -8.06 -3.07 2.12
N ASN A 93 -8.84 -3.53 1.15
CA ASN A 93 -9.82 -4.59 1.37
C ASN A 93 -9.42 -5.86 0.63
N LEU A 94 -9.69 -7.00 1.24
CA LEU A 94 -9.37 -8.30 0.67
C LEU A 94 -10.66 -9.07 0.38
N PHE A 95 -10.75 -9.60 -0.83
CA PHE A 95 -11.84 -10.47 -1.24
C PHE A 95 -11.26 -11.78 -1.76
N LYS A 96 -11.85 -12.89 -1.37
CA LYS A 96 -11.50 -14.19 -1.92
C LYS A 96 -12.54 -14.56 -2.98
N VAL A 97 -12.10 -14.81 -4.21
CA VAL A 97 -12.97 -15.21 -5.32
C VAL A 97 -12.44 -16.52 -5.85
N GLU A 98 -13.16 -17.60 -5.55
CA GLU A 98 -12.74 -18.97 -5.85
C GLU A 98 -11.38 -19.27 -5.16
N GLU A 99 -10.35 -19.62 -5.91
CA GLU A 99 -9.02 -19.92 -5.37
C GLU A 99 -8.07 -18.72 -5.43
N LYS A 100 -8.61 -17.54 -5.78
CA LYS A 100 -7.79 -16.33 -5.98
C LYS A 100 -8.21 -15.22 -5.04
N PHE A 101 -7.37 -14.21 -4.92
CA PHE A 101 -7.66 -13.03 -4.10
C PHE A 101 -7.73 -11.78 -4.97
N GLU A 102 -8.62 -10.88 -4.57
CA GLU A 102 -8.67 -9.53 -5.09
C GLU A 102 -8.35 -8.60 -3.93
N ILE A 103 -7.30 -7.77 -4.09
CA ILE A 103 -6.94 -6.76 -3.12
C ILE A 103 -7.37 -5.42 -3.69
N SER A 104 -8.29 -4.76 -2.99
CA SER A 104 -8.81 -3.47 -3.43
C SER A 104 -8.21 -2.35 -2.61
N LEU A 105 -7.52 -1.43 -3.28
CA LEU A 105 -6.97 -0.22 -2.68
C LEU A 105 -7.98 0.91 -2.92
N LEU A 106 -8.60 1.39 -1.84
CA LEU A 106 -9.61 2.44 -1.92
C LEU A 106 -8.99 3.78 -1.61
N PHE A 107 -9.12 4.72 -2.54
CA PHE A 107 -8.66 6.09 -2.37
C PHE A 107 -9.86 7.04 -2.27
N LYS A 108 -9.63 8.24 -1.77
CA LYS A 108 -10.66 9.30 -1.78
C LYS A 108 -11.12 9.59 -3.20
N ASN A 109 -12.34 10.16 -3.30
CA ASN A 109 -12.93 10.57 -4.57
C ASN A 109 -13.26 9.41 -5.50
N LYS A 110 -13.62 8.27 -4.92
CA LYS A 110 -14.06 7.07 -5.67
C LYS A 110 -13.00 6.54 -6.63
N ALA A 111 -11.73 6.73 -6.30
CA ALA A 111 -10.63 6.13 -7.04
C ALA A 111 -10.25 4.80 -6.42
N PHE A 112 -9.94 3.80 -7.23
CA PHE A 112 -9.46 2.52 -6.71
C PHE A 112 -8.51 1.82 -7.65
N ILE A 113 -7.71 0.95 -7.03
CA ILE A 113 -6.85 0.01 -7.75
C ILE A 113 -7.19 -1.37 -7.22
N THR A 114 -7.44 -2.31 -8.12
CA THR A 114 -7.67 -3.71 -7.78
C THR A 114 -6.52 -4.56 -8.25
N LEU A 115 -5.96 -5.34 -7.32
CA LEU A 115 -4.86 -6.27 -7.59
C LEU A 115 -5.40 -7.68 -7.58
N PHE A 116 -4.99 -8.49 -8.55
CA PHE A 116 -5.42 -9.89 -8.67
C PHE A 116 -4.24 -10.79 -8.36
N THR A 117 -4.38 -11.65 -7.33
CA THR A 117 -3.29 -12.54 -6.89
C THR A 117 -3.80 -13.94 -6.60
N GLU A 118 -2.93 -14.94 -6.76
CA GLU A 118 -3.22 -16.31 -6.32
C GLU A 118 -2.69 -16.57 -4.91
N VAL A 119 -1.60 -15.88 -4.55
CA VAL A 119 -0.95 -16.00 -3.24
C VAL A 119 -0.99 -14.64 -2.57
N LEU A 120 -1.27 -14.63 -1.28
CA LEU A 120 -1.35 -13.40 -0.51
C LEU A 120 -0.05 -13.16 0.22
N GLU A 121 0.68 -12.12 -0.20
CA GLU A 121 1.88 -11.67 0.51
C GLU A 121 2.05 -10.17 0.28
N VAL A 122 1.91 -9.41 1.37
CA VAL A 122 2.01 -7.95 1.36
C VAL A 122 2.99 -7.53 2.45
N THR A 123 3.88 -6.62 2.11
CA THR A 123 4.88 -6.10 3.05
C THR A 123 4.74 -4.59 3.14
N LEU A 124 4.61 -4.09 4.36
CA LEU A 124 4.72 -2.66 4.65
C LEU A 124 6.04 -2.43 5.34
N GLN A 125 6.90 -1.61 4.76
CA GLN A 125 8.22 -1.35 5.31
C GLN A 125 8.51 0.13 5.33
N ASP A 126 8.79 0.65 6.53
CA ASP A 126 9.17 2.03 6.73
C ASP A 126 10.56 2.29 6.14
N GLN A 127 10.72 3.47 5.56
CA GLN A 127 11.98 3.87 4.95
C GLN A 127 12.69 4.85 5.86
N GLU A 128 14.01 4.70 5.95
CA GLU A 128 14.83 5.62 6.68
C GLU A 128 14.86 6.96 5.94
N SER A 129 14.56 8.05 6.66
CA SER A 129 14.71 9.38 6.08
C SER A 129 16.17 9.81 6.21
N ILE A 130 16.68 10.27 5.11
CA ILE A 130 18.06 10.78 5.03
C ILE A 130 18.07 12.28 5.24
#